data_1ed71c40aef283ca87bf1c8364ae11b1
#
_entry.id   1ed71c40aef283ca87bf1c8364ae11b1
#
_cell.length_a   1.000
_cell.length_b   1.000
_cell.length_c   1.000
_cell.angle_alpha   90.00
_cell.angle_beta   90.00
_cell.angle_gamma   90.00
#
_symmetry.space_group_name_H-M   'P 1'
#
loop_
_entity.id
_entity.type
_entity.pdbx_description
1 polymer ?
#
loop_
_entity_poly.entity_id
_entity_poly.type
_entity_poly.pdbx_seq_one_letter_code
_entity_poly.pdbx_strand_id
1 'polypeptide(L)'
;MADFRSDTVTQPSLAMKERMFSAPLGDDVFQDDPSTLELQRYTAELLGFEAALFAPSGTQTNLIAMMSHCQRGDEAIVGQQWHTYKWEAGGMAVLGSIQPQPLELQPDGTLALADIAAAIKPDDPHFARTRLIVIENTVGGKVLPLSYMREVAALAKDKGLSCHIDGARLMNAAVALAPQHGLTPQQMAHELCLGFDSVSLCLSKGLGCPVGSLLLGSAEFIARARRVRKMLGGGMRQTGILAAAGLYALQHNIDRLADDHANCRQLAEGLTTLTAQLPALQGQLSVLPVQTNILFTDLSQPLAEKLLPYLAGRGIKLTSSNYQSSNGAIRRVRWVCHLDISRDDIERTLQAVTEFAAANK
;
A
#
# COMPACT_ATOMS: atom_id res chain seq x y z
N MET A 1 6.26 -2.38 24.03
CA MET A 1 7.01 -2.77 22.80
C MET A 1 6.38 -2.01 21.65
N ALA A 2 7.17 -1.27 20.88
CA ALA A 2 6.68 -0.51 19.73
C ALA A 2 7.25 -1.11 18.44
N ASP A 3 6.39 -1.67 17.59
CA ASP A 3 6.81 -2.36 16.37
C ASP A 3 6.50 -1.52 15.13
N PHE A 4 7.43 -0.66 14.72
CA PHE A 4 7.32 0.21 13.56
C PHE A 4 7.75 -0.45 12.23
N ARG A 5 7.97 -1.75 12.18
CA ARG A 5 8.49 -2.40 10.97
C ARG A 5 7.57 -2.29 9.77
N SER A 6 6.25 -2.46 9.98
CA SER A 6 5.23 -2.40 8.95
C SER A 6 3.83 -2.38 9.57
N ASP A 7 2.86 -1.79 8.91
CA ASP A 7 1.45 -1.93 9.26
C ASP A 7 0.89 -3.35 9.05
N THR A 8 1.65 -4.22 8.39
CA THR A 8 1.31 -5.66 8.26
C THR A 8 1.48 -6.45 9.57
N VAL A 9 2.10 -5.88 10.61
CA VAL A 9 2.20 -6.51 11.94
C VAL A 9 1.01 -6.18 12.83
N THR A 10 0.10 -5.31 12.38
CA THR A 10 -1.12 -4.90 13.10
C THR A 10 -1.96 -6.12 13.48
N GLN A 11 -2.39 -6.17 14.75
CA GLN A 11 -3.23 -7.25 15.25
C GLN A 11 -4.71 -6.86 15.15
N PRO A 12 -5.60 -7.81 14.79
CA PRO A 12 -7.03 -7.56 14.81
C PRO A 12 -7.52 -7.24 16.23
N SER A 13 -8.33 -6.18 16.36
CA SER A 13 -8.93 -5.77 17.63
C SER A 13 -9.85 -6.84 18.20
N LEU A 14 -10.17 -6.75 19.49
CA LEU A 14 -11.10 -7.71 20.12
C LEU A 14 -12.47 -7.68 19.41
N ALA A 15 -13.02 -6.50 19.15
CA ALA A 15 -14.30 -6.36 18.46
C ALA A 15 -14.27 -6.95 17.03
N MET A 16 -13.16 -6.79 16.30
CA MET A 16 -12.97 -7.44 15.00
C MET A 16 -12.96 -8.98 15.15
N LYS A 17 -12.25 -9.53 16.15
CA LYS A 17 -12.23 -10.97 16.43
C LYS A 17 -13.61 -11.52 16.76
N GLU A 18 -14.38 -10.82 17.58
CA GLU A 18 -15.77 -11.19 17.92
C GLU A 18 -16.65 -11.23 16.65
N ARG A 19 -16.47 -10.24 15.76
CA ARG A 19 -17.19 -10.22 14.47
C ARG A 19 -16.78 -11.39 13.57
N MET A 20 -15.50 -11.77 13.56
CA MET A 20 -15.00 -12.94 12.82
C MET A 20 -15.64 -14.23 13.33
N PHE A 21 -15.69 -14.44 14.66
CA PHE A 21 -16.21 -15.67 15.25
C PHE A 21 -17.73 -15.80 15.13
N SER A 22 -18.47 -14.71 15.01
CA SER A 22 -19.92 -14.70 14.83
C SER A 22 -20.37 -14.67 13.37
N ALA A 23 -19.43 -14.71 12.41
CA ALA A 23 -19.72 -14.58 11.00
C ALA A 23 -20.55 -15.77 10.48
N PRO A 24 -21.65 -15.55 9.75
CA PRO A 24 -22.30 -16.60 9.01
C PRO A 24 -21.40 -17.09 7.88
N LEU A 25 -21.33 -18.41 7.70
CA LEU A 25 -20.40 -19.06 6.76
C LEU A 25 -21.14 -19.83 5.69
N GLY A 26 -20.52 -19.93 4.53
CA GLY A 26 -20.87 -20.76 3.40
C GLY A 26 -19.59 -21.16 2.65
N ASP A 27 -19.65 -21.46 1.36
CA ASP A 27 -18.49 -21.81 0.53
C ASP A 27 -18.29 -20.75 -0.56
N ASP A 28 -17.20 -19.98 -0.49
CA ASP A 28 -16.91 -18.94 -1.49
C ASP A 28 -16.75 -19.49 -2.93
N VAL A 29 -16.34 -20.75 -3.09
CA VAL A 29 -16.23 -21.37 -4.43
C VAL A 29 -17.62 -21.63 -5.03
N PHE A 30 -18.61 -21.97 -4.19
CA PHE A 30 -20.02 -22.07 -4.61
C PHE A 30 -20.71 -20.70 -4.65
N GLN A 31 -20.05 -19.64 -4.18
CA GLN A 31 -20.59 -18.28 -4.10
C GLN A 31 -21.82 -18.19 -3.19
N ASP A 32 -21.80 -18.91 -2.08
CA ASP A 32 -22.87 -18.92 -1.09
C ASP A 32 -22.41 -18.55 0.34
N ASP A 33 -21.12 -18.14 0.52
CA ASP A 33 -20.65 -17.59 1.79
C ASP A 33 -21.20 -16.17 2.00
N PRO A 34 -22.15 -15.96 2.93
CA PRO A 34 -22.87 -14.69 3.01
C PRO A 34 -21.99 -13.54 3.47
N SER A 35 -21.02 -13.79 4.36
CA SER A 35 -20.12 -12.73 4.83
C SER A 35 -19.14 -12.28 3.74
N THR A 36 -18.68 -13.20 2.90
CA THR A 36 -17.82 -12.89 1.77
C THR A 36 -18.58 -12.12 0.69
N LEU A 37 -19.81 -12.53 0.39
CA LEU A 37 -20.68 -11.81 -0.55
C LEU A 37 -20.96 -10.38 -0.08
N GLU A 38 -21.26 -10.21 1.22
CA GLU A 38 -21.50 -8.89 1.81
C GLU A 38 -20.28 -7.99 1.76
N LEU A 39 -19.08 -8.50 2.11
CA LEU A 39 -17.84 -7.75 2.00
C LEU A 39 -17.58 -7.28 0.55
N GLN A 40 -17.75 -8.19 -0.42
CA GLN A 40 -17.54 -7.90 -1.83
C GLN A 40 -18.53 -6.83 -2.33
N ARG A 41 -19.83 -6.99 -2.02
CA ARG A 41 -20.86 -6.01 -2.37
C ARG A 41 -20.58 -4.64 -1.76
N TYR A 42 -20.34 -4.59 -0.44
CA TYR A 42 -20.07 -3.35 0.30
C TYR A 42 -18.86 -2.60 -0.28
N THR A 43 -17.77 -3.31 -0.57
CA THR A 43 -16.56 -2.67 -1.08
C THR A 43 -16.72 -2.19 -2.53
N ALA A 44 -17.45 -2.94 -3.36
CA ALA A 44 -17.78 -2.52 -4.71
C ALA A 44 -18.59 -1.22 -4.71
N GLU A 45 -19.64 -1.14 -3.89
CA GLU A 45 -20.44 0.06 -3.70
C GLU A 45 -19.60 1.25 -3.18
N LEU A 46 -18.75 1.00 -2.17
CA LEU A 46 -17.89 2.01 -1.55
C LEU A 46 -16.96 2.68 -2.56
N LEU A 47 -16.37 1.91 -3.48
CA LEU A 47 -15.38 2.39 -4.45
C LEU A 47 -15.94 2.63 -5.86
N GLY A 48 -17.25 2.41 -6.07
CA GLY A 48 -17.93 2.69 -7.33
C GLY A 48 -17.66 1.68 -8.44
N PHE A 49 -17.40 0.41 -8.11
CA PHE A 49 -17.24 -0.68 -9.06
C PHE A 49 -18.48 -1.58 -9.11
N GLU A 50 -18.63 -2.35 -10.19
CA GLU A 50 -19.76 -3.28 -10.33
C GLU A 50 -19.61 -4.52 -9.46
N ALA A 51 -18.37 -4.98 -9.22
CA ALA A 51 -18.11 -6.21 -8.48
C ALA A 51 -16.75 -6.19 -7.78
N ALA A 52 -16.60 -7.09 -6.80
CA ALA A 52 -15.35 -7.34 -6.11
C ALA A 52 -15.09 -8.84 -5.94
N LEU A 53 -13.83 -9.20 -5.71
CA LEU A 53 -13.34 -10.55 -5.47
C LEU A 53 -12.41 -10.56 -4.27
N PHE A 54 -12.76 -11.29 -3.21
CA PHE A 54 -11.92 -11.49 -2.06
C PHE A 54 -10.81 -12.50 -2.35
N ALA A 55 -9.59 -12.20 -1.91
CA ALA A 55 -8.42 -13.07 -2.08
C ALA A 55 -7.49 -12.98 -0.85
N PRO A 56 -6.61 -13.97 -0.62
CA PRO A 56 -5.78 -14.04 0.58
C PRO A 56 -4.76 -12.90 0.74
N SER A 57 -4.30 -12.26 -0.34
CA SER A 57 -3.25 -11.24 -0.26
C SER A 57 -3.33 -10.20 -1.38
N GLY A 58 -2.72 -9.02 -1.14
CA GLY A 58 -2.56 -7.97 -2.14
C GLY A 58 -1.70 -8.39 -3.32
N THR A 59 -0.63 -9.14 -3.08
CA THR A 59 0.21 -9.72 -4.15
C THR A 59 -0.63 -10.59 -5.09
N GLN A 60 -1.56 -11.40 -4.53
CA GLN A 60 -2.42 -12.23 -5.35
C GLN A 60 -3.45 -11.39 -6.13
N THR A 61 -4.07 -10.38 -5.51
CA THR A 61 -5.03 -9.52 -6.23
C THR A 61 -4.38 -8.72 -7.35
N ASN A 62 -3.16 -8.21 -7.16
CA ASN A 62 -2.39 -7.56 -8.22
C ASN A 62 -2.08 -8.53 -9.37
N LEU A 63 -1.58 -9.72 -9.06
CA LEU A 63 -1.28 -10.74 -10.07
C LEU A 63 -2.54 -11.17 -10.83
N ILE A 64 -3.66 -11.40 -10.13
CA ILE A 64 -4.96 -11.70 -10.74
C ILE A 64 -5.39 -10.56 -11.68
N ALA A 65 -5.23 -9.30 -11.27
CA ALA A 65 -5.57 -8.15 -12.09
C ALA A 65 -4.76 -8.12 -13.38
N MET A 66 -3.44 -8.23 -13.27
CA MET A 66 -2.54 -8.23 -14.43
C MET A 66 -2.85 -9.38 -15.39
N MET A 67 -3.05 -10.61 -14.89
CA MET A 67 -3.41 -11.78 -15.71
C MET A 67 -4.84 -11.72 -16.28
N SER A 68 -5.72 -10.85 -15.73
CA SER A 68 -7.08 -10.65 -16.24
C SER A 68 -7.15 -9.52 -17.28
N HIS A 69 -6.24 -8.54 -17.22
CA HIS A 69 -6.13 -7.46 -18.23
C HIS A 69 -5.24 -7.83 -19.41
N CYS A 70 -4.19 -8.61 -19.17
CA CYS A 70 -3.18 -8.98 -20.15
C CYS A 70 -3.27 -10.45 -20.54
N GLN A 71 -2.82 -10.75 -21.75
CA GLN A 71 -2.56 -12.09 -22.23
C GLN A 71 -1.05 -12.39 -22.19
N ARG A 72 -0.70 -13.65 -22.36
CA ARG A 72 0.71 -14.07 -22.48
C ARG A 72 1.40 -13.31 -23.63
N GLY A 73 2.51 -12.65 -23.34
CA GLY A 73 3.28 -11.85 -24.27
C GLY A 73 2.88 -10.40 -24.37
N ASP A 74 1.81 -9.98 -23.69
CA ASP A 74 1.47 -8.55 -23.53
C ASP A 74 2.45 -7.84 -22.56
N GLU A 75 2.43 -6.51 -22.57
CA GLU A 75 3.26 -5.66 -21.75
C GLU A 75 2.42 -4.82 -20.80
N ALA A 76 2.92 -4.63 -19.58
CA ALA A 76 2.37 -3.72 -18.58
C ALA A 76 3.40 -2.65 -18.17
N ILE A 77 3.00 -1.37 -18.25
CA ILE A 77 3.80 -0.24 -17.76
C ILE A 77 3.63 -0.14 -16.25
N VAL A 78 4.76 -0.08 -15.52
CA VAL A 78 4.81 -0.05 -14.05
C VAL A 78 5.89 0.91 -13.57
N GLY A 79 5.81 1.38 -12.34
CA GLY A 79 6.89 2.14 -11.70
C GLY A 79 8.00 1.21 -11.22
N GLN A 80 9.26 1.57 -11.47
CA GLN A 80 10.46 0.78 -11.14
C GLN A 80 10.58 0.46 -9.64
N GLN A 81 10.04 1.31 -8.76
CA GLN A 81 10.08 1.11 -7.30
C GLN A 81 8.76 0.60 -6.73
N TRP A 82 7.73 0.43 -7.55
CA TRP A 82 6.42 -0.01 -7.11
C TRP A 82 6.37 -1.49 -6.77
N HIS A 83 5.41 -1.85 -5.93
CA HIS A 83 5.30 -3.19 -5.35
C HIS A 83 5.12 -4.26 -6.41
N THR A 84 4.26 -4.03 -7.38
CA THR A 84 3.94 -4.94 -8.49
C THR A 84 5.15 -5.35 -9.34
N TYR A 85 6.14 -4.46 -9.45
CA TYR A 85 7.39 -4.76 -10.16
C TYR A 85 8.47 -5.34 -9.23
N LYS A 86 8.69 -4.69 -8.08
CA LYS A 86 9.91 -4.91 -7.28
C LYS A 86 9.73 -5.95 -6.16
N TRP A 87 8.49 -6.11 -5.63
CA TRP A 87 8.26 -6.81 -4.36
C TRP A 87 7.30 -8.00 -4.46
N GLU A 88 6.96 -8.45 -5.66
CA GLU A 88 6.06 -9.59 -5.91
C GLU A 88 6.77 -10.77 -6.57
N ALA A 89 8.06 -10.95 -6.28
CA ALA A 89 8.89 -12.06 -6.74
C ALA A 89 8.88 -12.30 -8.27
N GLY A 90 8.64 -11.24 -9.06
CA GLY A 90 8.55 -11.33 -10.52
C GLY A 90 7.30 -12.05 -11.02
N GLY A 91 6.26 -12.18 -10.18
CA GLY A 91 5.05 -12.96 -10.50
C GLY A 91 4.38 -12.57 -11.80
N MET A 92 4.35 -11.28 -12.15
CA MET A 92 3.86 -10.76 -13.42
C MET A 92 4.52 -11.45 -14.63
N ALA A 93 5.86 -11.56 -14.61
CA ALA A 93 6.62 -12.19 -15.68
C ALA A 93 6.54 -13.72 -15.62
N VAL A 94 6.76 -14.31 -14.43
CA VAL A 94 6.90 -15.76 -14.25
C VAL A 94 5.57 -16.49 -14.40
N LEU A 95 4.51 -16.01 -13.75
CA LEU A 95 3.20 -16.67 -13.76
C LEU A 95 2.27 -16.07 -14.81
N GLY A 96 2.29 -14.74 -14.96
CA GLY A 96 1.46 -14.03 -15.95
C GLY A 96 2.01 -14.12 -17.37
N SER A 97 3.29 -14.39 -17.56
CA SER A 97 3.98 -14.27 -18.85
C SER A 97 3.80 -12.90 -19.49
N ILE A 98 3.75 -11.84 -18.65
CA ILE A 98 3.54 -10.45 -19.02
C ILE A 98 4.89 -9.74 -18.92
N GLN A 99 5.28 -9.02 -19.96
CA GLN A 99 6.52 -8.24 -19.95
C GLN A 99 6.31 -6.98 -19.09
N PRO A 100 7.10 -6.77 -18.02
CA PRO A 100 7.08 -5.50 -17.32
C PRO A 100 7.86 -4.44 -18.11
N GLN A 101 7.29 -3.23 -18.22
CA GLN A 101 7.97 -2.02 -18.68
C GLN A 101 8.12 -1.07 -17.51
N PRO A 102 9.22 -1.17 -16.72
CA PRO A 102 9.42 -0.30 -15.58
C PRO A 102 9.88 1.10 -16.01
N LEU A 103 9.29 2.12 -15.40
CA LEU A 103 9.65 3.53 -15.59
C LEU A 103 10.19 4.13 -14.29
N GLU A 104 11.09 5.09 -14.42
CA GLU A 104 11.64 5.86 -13.29
C GLU A 104 10.55 6.69 -12.62
N LEU A 105 10.58 6.75 -11.29
CA LEU A 105 9.67 7.58 -10.52
C LEU A 105 10.19 9.02 -10.42
N GLN A 106 9.28 9.97 -10.48
CA GLN A 106 9.54 11.34 -10.08
C GLN A 106 9.73 11.44 -8.54
N PRO A 107 10.32 12.50 -8.02
CA PRO A 107 10.56 12.65 -6.57
C PRO A 107 9.29 12.58 -5.70
N ASP A 108 8.11 12.92 -6.25
CA ASP A 108 6.81 12.83 -5.60
C ASP A 108 6.17 11.43 -5.63
N GLY A 109 6.78 10.49 -6.36
CA GLY A 109 6.33 9.11 -6.51
C GLY A 109 5.46 8.85 -7.75
N THR A 110 5.18 9.88 -8.55
CA THR A 110 4.47 9.74 -9.83
C THR A 110 5.39 9.22 -10.94
N LEU A 111 4.80 8.77 -12.05
CA LEU A 111 5.49 8.63 -13.35
C LEU A 111 5.21 9.87 -14.20
N ALA A 112 6.18 10.35 -14.92
CA ALA A 112 5.92 11.42 -15.89
C ALA A 112 4.95 10.92 -16.97
N LEU A 113 3.87 11.65 -17.23
CA LEU A 113 2.89 11.26 -18.26
C LEU A 113 3.51 11.12 -19.65
N ALA A 114 4.51 11.98 -19.94
CA ALA A 114 5.24 11.89 -21.19
C ALA A 114 6.03 10.57 -21.32
N ASP A 115 6.60 10.08 -20.22
CA ASP A 115 7.35 8.82 -20.21
C ASP A 115 6.39 7.62 -20.35
N ILE A 116 5.21 7.68 -19.70
CA ILE A 116 4.16 6.67 -19.90
C ILE A 116 3.75 6.63 -21.38
N ALA A 117 3.47 7.78 -21.97
CA ALA A 117 3.06 7.87 -23.37
C ALA A 117 4.15 7.38 -24.34
N ALA A 118 5.41 7.71 -24.07
CA ALA A 118 6.57 7.30 -24.88
C ALA A 118 6.86 5.79 -24.75
N ALA A 119 6.50 5.16 -23.63
CA ALA A 119 6.72 3.73 -23.40
C ALA A 119 5.70 2.84 -24.15
N ILE A 120 4.58 3.39 -24.59
CA ILE A 120 3.55 2.64 -25.34
C ILE A 120 4.12 2.22 -26.71
N LYS A 121 4.15 0.91 -26.94
CA LYS A 121 4.74 0.34 -28.15
C LYS A 121 3.77 0.48 -29.34
N PRO A 122 4.31 0.68 -30.57
CA PRO A 122 3.51 0.61 -31.79
C PRO A 122 3.00 -0.83 -32.03
N ASP A 123 1.96 -0.99 -32.83
CA ASP A 123 1.49 -2.30 -33.28
C ASP A 123 2.43 -2.85 -34.37
N ASP A 124 3.53 -3.46 -33.94
CA ASP A 124 4.61 -3.98 -34.79
C ASP A 124 5.09 -5.32 -34.18
N PRO A 125 5.34 -6.37 -34.98
CA PRO A 125 5.70 -7.71 -34.52
C PRO A 125 7.02 -7.78 -33.72
N HIS A 126 7.85 -6.74 -33.74
CA HIS A 126 9.08 -6.65 -32.96
C HIS A 126 8.85 -6.31 -31.48
N PHE A 127 7.64 -5.87 -31.10
CA PHE A 127 7.35 -5.40 -29.74
C PHE A 127 6.28 -6.26 -29.05
N ALA A 128 6.41 -6.40 -27.75
CA ALA A 128 5.28 -6.82 -26.90
C ALA A 128 4.18 -5.76 -26.98
N ARG A 129 2.91 -6.21 -26.99
CA ARG A 129 1.78 -5.29 -27.07
C ARG A 129 1.51 -4.67 -25.70
N THR A 130 1.66 -3.36 -25.57
CA THR A 130 1.30 -2.63 -24.34
C THR A 130 -0.22 -2.70 -24.14
N ARG A 131 -0.67 -3.17 -22.97
CA ARG A 131 -2.09 -3.38 -22.65
C ARG A 131 -2.54 -2.74 -21.36
N LEU A 132 -1.62 -2.52 -20.42
CA LEU A 132 -1.96 -2.15 -19.05
C LEU A 132 -1.01 -1.06 -18.53
N ILE A 133 -1.60 -0.07 -17.85
CA ILE A 133 -0.87 0.84 -16.97
C ILE A 133 -1.23 0.47 -15.52
N VAL A 134 -0.24 0.22 -14.68
CA VAL A 134 -0.42 -0.05 -13.25
C VAL A 134 0.10 1.14 -12.47
N ILE A 135 -0.72 1.66 -11.55
CA ILE A 135 -0.37 2.78 -10.65
C ILE A 135 -0.44 2.30 -9.21
N GLU A 136 0.54 2.67 -8.38
CA GLU A 136 0.52 2.39 -6.93
C GLU A 136 0.12 3.66 -6.16
N ASN A 137 -0.80 3.55 -5.20
CA ASN A 137 -1.15 4.62 -4.26
C ASN A 137 -1.49 4.04 -2.87
N THR A 138 -0.71 4.36 -1.83
CA THR A 138 0.41 5.31 -1.69
C THR A 138 1.76 4.66 -2.04
N VAL A 139 2.67 5.46 -2.58
CA VAL A 139 4.04 5.03 -2.92
C VAL A 139 4.98 5.29 -1.74
N GLY A 140 5.31 4.26 -0.97
CA GLY A 140 6.15 4.44 0.22
C GLY A 140 5.61 5.49 1.21
N GLY A 141 4.28 5.61 1.32
CA GLY A 141 3.60 6.62 2.15
C GLY A 141 3.38 7.97 1.48
N LYS A 142 3.89 8.20 0.27
CA LYS A 142 3.59 9.38 -0.54
C LYS A 142 2.25 9.20 -1.24
N VAL A 143 1.45 10.25 -1.22
CA VAL A 143 0.12 10.26 -1.84
C VAL A 143 0.23 10.81 -3.26
N LEU A 144 -0.27 10.06 -4.23
CA LEU A 144 -0.40 10.57 -5.60
C LEU A 144 -1.60 11.54 -5.67
N PRO A 145 -1.43 12.74 -6.27
CA PRO A 145 -2.49 13.73 -6.36
C PRO A 145 -3.71 13.24 -7.14
N LEU A 146 -4.92 13.66 -6.75
CA LEU A 146 -6.16 13.31 -7.44
C LEU A 146 -6.13 13.74 -8.92
N SER A 147 -5.55 14.92 -9.23
CA SER A 147 -5.37 15.38 -10.62
C SER A 147 -4.54 14.41 -11.45
N TYR A 148 -3.41 13.94 -10.87
CA TYR A 148 -2.55 12.96 -11.54
C TYR A 148 -3.28 11.63 -11.80
N MET A 149 -4.05 11.13 -10.82
CA MET A 149 -4.84 9.90 -11.01
C MET A 149 -5.81 10.04 -12.19
N ARG A 150 -6.51 11.18 -12.30
CA ARG A 150 -7.40 11.48 -13.41
C ARG A 150 -6.68 11.60 -14.76
N GLU A 151 -5.51 12.23 -14.78
CA GLU A 151 -4.69 12.38 -15.99
C GLU A 151 -4.19 11.03 -16.52
N VAL A 152 -3.74 10.14 -15.63
CA VAL A 152 -3.35 8.78 -16.02
C VAL A 152 -4.52 7.98 -16.56
N ALA A 153 -5.69 8.03 -15.90
CA ALA A 153 -6.90 7.35 -16.37
C ALA A 153 -7.34 7.87 -17.75
N ALA A 154 -7.27 9.20 -17.97
CA ALA A 154 -7.57 9.82 -19.24
C ALA A 154 -6.58 9.40 -20.34
N LEU A 155 -5.28 9.35 -20.03
CA LEU A 155 -4.24 8.88 -20.95
C LEU A 155 -4.48 7.40 -21.33
N ALA A 156 -4.73 6.55 -20.35
CA ALA A 156 -5.01 5.13 -20.61
C ALA A 156 -6.21 4.97 -21.57
N LYS A 157 -7.30 5.69 -21.30
CA LYS A 157 -8.50 5.69 -22.13
C LYS A 157 -8.22 6.19 -23.55
N ASP A 158 -7.47 7.29 -23.72
CA ASP A 158 -7.08 7.84 -25.04
C ASP A 158 -6.27 6.83 -25.85
N LYS A 159 -5.41 6.06 -25.20
CA LYS A 159 -4.55 5.05 -25.83
C LYS A 159 -5.20 3.67 -25.95
N GLY A 160 -6.41 3.48 -25.47
CA GLY A 160 -7.10 2.19 -25.50
C GLY A 160 -6.45 1.12 -24.62
N LEU A 161 -5.81 1.55 -23.52
CA LEU A 161 -5.16 0.70 -22.52
C LEU A 161 -6.06 0.52 -21.31
N SER A 162 -5.95 -0.62 -20.65
CA SER A 162 -6.51 -0.79 -19.32
C SER A 162 -5.64 -0.08 -18.26
N CYS A 163 -6.27 0.31 -17.15
CA CYS A 163 -5.59 0.97 -16.04
C CYS A 163 -5.98 0.33 -14.71
N HIS A 164 -4.95 -0.06 -13.91
CA HIS A 164 -5.11 -0.72 -12.61
C HIS A 164 -4.46 0.09 -11.49
N ILE A 165 -5.11 0.13 -10.31
CA ILE A 165 -4.52 0.70 -9.09
C ILE A 165 -4.07 -0.44 -8.17
N ASP A 166 -2.76 -0.51 -7.87
CA ASP A 166 -2.31 -1.13 -6.63
C ASP A 166 -2.66 -0.18 -5.48
N GLY A 167 -3.81 -0.41 -4.90
CA GLY A 167 -4.38 0.38 -3.81
C GLY A 167 -4.08 -0.22 -2.42
N ALA A 168 -2.91 -0.84 -2.26
CA ALA A 168 -2.54 -1.48 -0.99
C ALA A 168 -2.71 -0.57 0.24
N ARG A 169 -2.59 0.76 0.05
CA ARG A 169 -2.85 1.79 1.05
C ARG A 169 -3.75 2.91 0.52
N LEU A 170 -4.69 2.59 -0.36
CA LEU A 170 -5.63 3.55 -0.95
C LEU A 170 -6.40 4.34 0.11
N MET A 171 -6.82 3.68 1.20
CA MET A 171 -7.54 4.36 2.29
C MET A 171 -6.65 5.36 3.02
N ASN A 172 -5.34 5.14 3.13
CA ASN A 172 -4.42 6.15 3.65
C ASN A 172 -4.32 7.36 2.71
N ALA A 173 -4.27 7.15 1.39
CA ALA A 173 -4.31 8.25 0.42
C ALA A 173 -5.62 9.03 0.54
N ALA A 174 -6.74 8.34 0.63
CA ALA A 174 -8.06 8.95 0.76
C ALA A 174 -8.19 9.81 2.04
N VAL A 175 -7.76 9.29 3.19
CA VAL A 175 -7.76 10.05 4.46
C VAL A 175 -6.87 11.28 4.39
N ALA A 176 -5.72 11.21 3.72
CA ALA A 176 -4.82 12.35 3.59
C ALA A 176 -5.35 13.45 2.65
N LEU A 177 -6.05 13.07 1.57
CA LEU A 177 -6.57 14.01 0.56
C LEU A 177 -7.96 14.58 0.90
N ALA A 178 -8.79 13.83 1.60
CA ALA A 178 -10.19 14.18 1.84
C ALA A 178 -10.40 15.62 2.39
N PRO A 179 -9.62 16.10 3.39
CA PRO A 179 -9.80 17.46 3.91
C PRO A 179 -9.55 18.56 2.87
N GLN A 180 -8.61 18.35 1.95
CA GLN A 180 -8.26 19.33 0.91
C GLN A 180 -9.36 19.49 -0.15
N HIS A 181 -10.22 18.49 -0.27
CA HIS A 181 -11.30 18.44 -1.26
C HIS A 181 -12.70 18.60 -0.63
N GLY A 182 -12.79 18.76 0.69
CA GLY A 182 -14.08 18.87 1.40
C GLY A 182 -14.92 17.59 1.32
N LEU A 183 -14.28 16.44 1.22
CA LEU A 183 -14.91 15.12 1.10
C LEU A 183 -14.68 14.28 2.37
N THR A 184 -15.50 13.25 2.55
CA THR A 184 -15.18 12.19 3.51
C THR A 184 -14.08 11.28 2.92
N PRO A 185 -13.32 10.53 3.76
CA PRO A 185 -12.36 9.55 3.27
C PRO A 185 -12.96 8.53 2.29
N GLN A 186 -14.19 8.10 2.55
CA GLN A 186 -14.92 7.16 1.70
C GLN A 186 -15.22 7.75 0.32
N GLN A 187 -15.71 8.99 0.27
CA GLN A 187 -15.94 9.71 -0.99
C GLN A 187 -14.62 9.96 -1.74
N MET A 188 -13.55 10.30 -1.03
CA MET A 188 -12.23 10.48 -1.65
C MET A 188 -11.67 9.18 -2.21
N ALA A 189 -11.87 8.05 -1.53
CA ALA A 189 -11.46 6.74 -2.04
C ALA A 189 -12.18 6.40 -3.36
N HIS A 190 -13.47 6.70 -3.44
CA HIS A 190 -14.25 6.61 -4.68
C HIS A 190 -13.67 7.49 -5.79
N GLU A 191 -13.41 8.77 -5.52
CA GLU A 191 -12.84 9.73 -6.47
C GLU A 191 -11.48 9.30 -7.02
N LEU A 192 -10.63 8.69 -6.17
CA LEU A 192 -9.34 8.15 -6.58
C LEU A 192 -9.47 6.96 -7.54
N CYS A 193 -10.59 6.26 -7.53
CA CYS A 193 -10.85 5.10 -8.39
C CYS A 193 -11.50 5.48 -9.73
N LEU A 194 -12.03 6.71 -9.88
CA LEU A 194 -12.75 7.11 -11.10
C LEU A 194 -11.87 7.02 -12.35
N GLY A 195 -12.39 6.29 -13.35
CA GLY A 195 -11.73 6.11 -14.63
C GLY A 195 -10.72 4.95 -14.69
N PHE A 196 -10.51 4.25 -13.58
CA PHE A 196 -9.69 3.03 -13.56
C PHE A 196 -10.56 1.79 -13.79
N ASP A 197 -10.01 0.80 -14.50
CA ASP A 197 -10.72 -0.45 -14.81
C ASP A 197 -10.74 -1.42 -13.63
N SER A 198 -9.74 -1.32 -12.74
CA SER A 198 -9.67 -2.18 -11.56
C SER A 198 -8.80 -1.58 -10.46
N VAL A 199 -9.06 -2.01 -9.22
CA VAL A 199 -8.25 -1.67 -8.04
C VAL A 199 -8.05 -2.89 -7.15
N SER A 200 -6.85 -3.02 -6.60
CA SER A 200 -6.51 -3.95 -5.51
C SER A 200 -6.52 -3.18 -4.19
N LEU A 201 -7.35 -3.58 -3.23
CA LEU A 201 -7.44 -2.97 -1.90
C LEU A 201 -6.99 -3.96 -0.83
N CYS A 202 -5.87 -3.67 -0.16
CA CYS A 202 -5.39 -4.54 0.91
C CYS A 202 -6.09 -4.24 2.25
N LEU A 203 -6.57 -5.28 2.92
CA LEU A 203 -7.22 -5.21 4.23
C LEU A 203 -6.25 -5.43 5.40
N SER A 204 -5.15 -6.17 5.16
CA SER A 204 -4.20 -6.64 6.17
C SER A 204 -3.02 -5.69 6.40
N LYS A 205 -3.29 -4.40 6.45
CA LYS A 205 -2.34 -3.32 6.76
C LYS A 205 -2.95 -2.36 7.78
N GLY A 206 -2.94 -1.05 7.53
CA GLY A 206 -3.51 -0.05 8.42
C GLY A 206 -4.99 -0.29 8.79
N LEU A 207 -5.74 -1.00 7.95
CA LEU A 207 -7.11 -1.41 8.24
C LEU A 207 -7.23 -2.51 9.32
N GLY A 208 -6.12 -3.18 9.67
CA GLY A 208 -6.03 -4.06 10.84
C GLY A 208 -6.59 -5.47 10.67
N CYS A 209 -6.95 -5.90 9.46
CA CYS A 209 -7.36 -7.29 9.25
C CYS A 209 -6.16 -8.25 9.34
N PRO A 210 -6.36 -9.49 9.81
CA PRO A 210 -5.28 -10.47 9.90
C PRO A 210 -4.75 -10.91 8.54
N VAL A 211 -5.60 -10.89 7.51
CA VAL A 211 -5.31 -11.37 6.15
C VAL A 211 -6.34 -10.81 5.18
N GLY A 212 -6.01 -10.77 3.90
CA GLY A 212 -6.98 -10.54 2.84
C GLY A 212 -6.81 -9.24 2.06
N SER A 213 -7.31 -9.29 0.86
CA SER A 213 -7.35 -8.19 -0.10
C SER A 213 -8.56 -8.34 -1.02
N LEU A 214 -8.99 -7.25 -1.62
CA LEU A 214 -10.09 -7.25 -2.59
C LEU A 214 -9.58 -6.76 -3.94
N LEU A 215 -9.98 -7.44 -5.00
CA LEU A 215 -9.86 -6.97 -6.37
C LEU A 215 -11.22 -6.49 -6.83
N LEU A 216 -11.31 -5.26 -7.34
CA LEU A 216 -12.56 -4.64 -7.81
C LEU A 216 -12.45 -4.29 -9.29
N GLY A 217 -13.58 -4.31 -9.98
CA GLY A 217 -13.68 -3.97 -11.40
C GLY A 217 -15.09 -4.20 -11.93
N SER A 218 -15.24 -4.26 -13.25
CA SER A 218 -16.51 -4.62 -13.88
C SER A 218 -16.91 -6.07 -13.55
N ALA A 219 -18.18 -6.39 -13.65
CA ALA A 219 -18.69 -7.74 -13.42
C ALA A 219 -18.03 -8.77 -14.35
N GLU A 220 -17.82 -8.41 -15.62
CA GLU A 220 -17.13 -9.26 -16.60
C GLU A 220 -15.65 -9.49 -16.22
N PHE A 221 -14.95 -8.42 -15.82
CA PHE A 221 -13.57 -8.51 -15.36
C PHE A 221 -13.45 -9.43 -14.14
N ILE A 222 -14.31 -9.27 -13.13
CA ILE A 222 -14.32 -10.09 -11.92
C ILE A 222 -14.68 -11.55 -12.22
N ALA A 223 -15.53 -11.82 -13.20
CA ALA A 223 -15.82 -13.19 -13.65
C ALA A 223 -14.57 -13.89 -14.22
N ARG A 224 -13.74 -13.18 -15.00
CA ARG A 224 -12.42 -13.67 -15.46
C ARG A 224 -11.46 -13.83 -14.29
N ALA A 225 -11.35 -12.82 -13.44
CA ALA A 225 -10.48 -12.80 -12.28
C ALA A 225 -10.73 -13.98 -11.32
N ARG A 226 -11.97 -14.41 -11.14
CA ARG A 226 -12.33 -15.58 -10.33
C ARG A 226 -11.69 -16.88 -10.83
N ARG A 227 -11.59 -17.06 -12.17
CA ARG A 227 -10.88 -18.21 -12.75
C ARG A 227 -9.39 -18.14 -12.53
N VAL A 228 -8.80 -16.95 -12.67
CA VAL A 228 -7.38 -16.72 -12.40
C VAL A 228 -7.08 -16.94 -10.91
N ARG A 229 -7.93 -16.44 -10.00
CA ARG A 229 -7.80 -16.71 -8.55
C ARG A 229 -7.77 -18.21 -8.26
N LYS A 230 -8.67 -18.99 -8.89
CA LYS A 230 -8.72 -20.44 -8.71
C LYS A 230 -7.43 -21.11 -9.18
N MET A 231 -6.93 -20.72 -10.36
CA MET A 231 -5.68 -21.23 -10.95
C MET A 231 -4.46 -20.93 -10.06
N LEU A 232 -4.43 -19.77 -9.42
CA LEU A 232 -3.37 -19.35 -8.49
C LEU A 232 -3.51 -19.92 -7.07
N GLY A 233 -4.46 -20.83 -6.84
CA GLY A 233 -4.66 -21.46 -5.52
C GLY A 233 -5.38 -20.58 -4.50
N GLY A 234 -5.92 -19.41 -4.89
CA GLY A 234 -6.59 -18.46 -4.01
C GLY A 234 -8.07 -18.74 -3.73
N GLY A 235 -8.63 -19.85 -4.24
CA GLY A 235 -10.00 -20.27 -3.96
C GLY A 235 -10.07 -20.94 -2.60
N MET A 236 -10.50 -20.21 -1.59
CA MET A 236 -10.74 -20.68 -0.23
C MET A 236 -12.19 -21.16 -0.09
N ARG A 237 -12.57 -21.71 1.07
CA ARG A 237 -13.92 -22.25 1.33
C ARG A 237 -14.71 -21.32 2.26
N GLN A 238 -14.72 -21.55 3.55
CA GLN A 238 -15.45 -20.76 4.54
C GLN A 238 -14.70 -19.45 4.84
N THR A 239 -14.63 -18.58 3.84
CA THR A 239 -13.90 -17.31 3.92
C THR A 239 -14.62 -16.25 4.72
N GLY A 240 -15.89 -16.45 5.05
CA GLY A 240 -16.69 -15.51 5.81
C GLY A 240 -16.07 -15.10 7.14
N ILE A 241 -15.34 -16.00 7.81
CA ILE A 241 -14.61 -15.66 9.03
C ILE A 241 -13.58 -14.55 8.79
N LEU A 242 -12.91 -14.53 7.64
CA LEU A 242 -11.94 -13.52 7.26
C LEU A 242 -12.62 -12.28 6.64
N ALA A 243 -13.66 -12.51 5.85
CA ALA A 243 -14.42 -11.44 5.21
C ALA A 243 -15.14 -10.55 6.24
N ALA A 244 -15.61 -11.11 7.34
CA ALA A 244 -16.22 -10.36 8.44
C ALA A 244 -15.21 -9.36 9.08
N ALA A 245 -13.92 -9.71 9.16
CA ALA A 245 -12.89 -8.78 9.56
C ALA A 245 -12.75 -7.62 8.57
N GLY A 246 -12.79 -7.93 7.27
CA GLY A 246 -12.72 -6.92 6.19
C GLY A 246 -13.90 -5.95 6.25
N LEU A 247 -15.11 -6.47 6.43
CA LEU A 247 -16.30 -5.64 6.56
C LEU A 247 -16.22 -4.73 7.80
N TYR A 248 -15.84 -5.30 8.95
CA TYR A 248 -15.59 -4.52 10.17
C TYR A 248 -14.57 -3.39 9.94
N ALA A 249 -13.46 -3.72 9.30
CA ALA A 249 -12.38 -2.76 9.04
C ALA A 249 -12.84 -1.59 8.15
N LEU A 250 -13.59 -1.87 7.08
CA LEU A 250 -14.10 -0.84 6.18
C LEU A 250 -15.19 0.03 6.83
N GLN A 251 -15.94 -0.51 7.79
CA GLN A 251 -16.97 0.21 8.52
C GLN A 251 -16.42 1.06 9.68
N HIS A 252 -15.28 0.66 10.30
CA HIS A 252 -14.83 1.25 11.57
C HIS A 252 -13.40 1.76 11.57
N ASN A 253 -12.53 1.30 10.66
CA ASN A 253 -11.10 1.60 10.73
C ASN A 253 -10.61 2.60 9.68
N ILE A 254 -11.44 3.06 8.73
CA ILE A 254 -10.99 4.02 7.70
C ILE A 254 -10.65 5.35 8.35
N ASP A 255 -11.58 5.94 9.09
CA ASP A 255 -11.41 7.29 9.65
C ASP A 255 -10.27 7.36 10.68
N ARG A 256 -10.07 6.27 11.45
CA ARG A 256 -8.98 6.20 12.42
C ARG A 256 -7.57 6.14 11.81
N LEU A 257 -7.42 5.91 10.49
CA LEU A 257 -6.11 6.04 9.82
C LEU A 257 -5.54 7.46 9.98
N ALA A 258 -6.38 8.46 10.25
CA ALA A 258 -5.94 9.81 10.59
C ALA A 258 -5.08 9.84 11.87
N ASP A 259 -5.32 8.96 12.84
CA ASP A 259 -4.53 8.84 14.07
C ASP A 259 -3.12 8.31 13.75
N ASP A 260 -3.02 7.34 12.83
CA ASP A 260 -1.73 6.81 12.37
C ASP A 260 -0.91 7.90 11.67
N HIS A 261 -1.56 8.75 10.86
CA HIS A 261 -0.92 9.90 10.22
C HIS A 261 -0.47 10.93 11.24
N ALA A 262 -1.29 11.22 12.27
CA ALA A 262 -0.95 12.16 13.33
C ALA A 262 0.26 11.65 14.16
N ASN A 263 0.26 10.37 14.54
CA ASN A 263 1.37 9.73 15.24
C ASN A 263 2.66 9.76 14.41
N CYS A 264 2.55 9.47 13.12
CA CYS A 264 3.70 9.50 12.21
C CYS A 264 4.27 10.92 12.06
N ARG A 265 3.42 11.94 11.98
CA ARG A 265 3.81 13.35 11.94
C ARG A 265 4.47 13.78 13.24
N GLN A 266 3.90 13.43 14.39
CA GLN A 266 4.48 13.72 15.71
C GLN A 266 5.89 13.12 15.86
N LEU A 267 6.07 11.87 15.40
CA LEU A 267 7.39 11.24 15.37
C LEU A 267 8.39 11.99 14.49
N ALA A 268 7.96 12.39 13.28
CA ALA A 268 8.81 13.12 12.34
C ALA A 268 9.23 14.49 12.88
N GLU A 269 8.30 15.25 13.46
CA GLU A 269 8.55 16.56 14.08
C GLU A 269 9.47 16.44 15.30
N GLY A 270 9.23 15.42 16.14
CA GLY A 270 10.07 15.13 17.30
C GLY A 270 11.52 14.78 16.90
N LEU A 271 11.69 13.87 15.94
CA LEU A 271 13.02 13.51 15.43
C LEU A 271 13.73 14.71 14.77
N THR A 272 13.00 15.55 14.03
CA THR A 272 13.55 16.77 13.43
C THR A 272 14.05 17.72 14.50
N THR A 273 13.27 17.94 15.56
CA THR A 273 13.63 18.78 16.70
C THR A 273 14.87 18.24 17.41
N LEU A 274 14.92 16.94 17.69
CA LEU A 274 16.05 16.30 18.34
C LEU A 274 17.33 16.41 17.48
N THR A 275 17.22 16.24 16.17
CA THR A 275 18.34 16.39 15.24
C THR A 275 18.90 17.81 15.26
N ALA A 276 18.05 18.82 15.37
CA ALA A 276 18.50 20.22 15.46
C ALA A 276 19.17 20.56 16.81
N GLN A 277 18.72 19.94 17.89
CA GLN A 277 19.16 20.28 19.27
C GLN A 277 20.32 19.44 19.77
N LEU A 278 20.49 18.20 19.30
CA LEU A 278 21.46 17.26 19.85
C LEU A 278 22.66 17.07 18.92
N PRO A 279 23.89 17.53 19.32
CA PRO A 279 25.09 17.45 18.47
C PRO A 279 25.40 16.04 17.96
N ALA A 280 25.12 15.00 18.73
CA ALA A 280 25.33 13.61 18.33
C ALA A 280 24.47 13.16 17.13
N LEU A 281 23.41 13.89 16.80
CA LEU A 281 22.50 13.60 15.66
C LEU A 281 22.69 14.55 14.48
N GLN A 282 23.29 15.73 14.73
CA GLN A 282 23.48 16.77 13.70
C GLN A 282 24.36 16.24 12.56
N GLY A 283 23.85 16.37 11.31
CA GLY A 283 24.54 15.90 10.10
C GLY A 283 24.57 14.35 9.96
N GLN A 284 24.10 13.61 10.96
CA GLN A 284 24.10 12.14 10.95
C GLN A 284 22.70 11.51 10.81
N LEU A 285 21.65 12.25 11.15
CA LEU A 285 20.26 11.84 10.97
C LEU A 285 19.54 12.92 10.15
N SER A 286 18.80 12.50 9.15
CA SER A 286 17.88 13.37 8.40
C SER A 286 16.48 12.72 8.35
N VAL A 287 15.47 13.56 8.52
CA VAL A 287 14.04 13.15 8.51
C VAL A 287 13.46 13.52 7.16
N LEU A 288 12.89 12.54 6.44
CA LEU A 288 12.26 12.81 5.16
C LEU A 288 10.81 13.30 5.35
N PRO A 289 10.24 14.04 4.39
CA PRO A 289 8.85 14.49 4.47
C PRO A 289 7.87 13.33 4.65
N VAL A 290 6.89 13.51 5.53
CA VAL A 290 5.83 12.54 5.83
C VAL A 290 4.48 13.05 5.34
N GLN A 291 3.69 12.19 4.71
CA GLN A 291 2.34 12.52 4.23
C GLN A 291 1.27 11.62 4.85
N THR A 292 1.59 10.39 5.18
CA THR A 292 0.66 9.40 5.74
C THR A 292 1.28 8.71 6.96
N ASN A 293 1.12 7.41 7.06
CA ASN A 293 1.56 6.58 8.17
C ASN A 293 3.00 6.03 8.03
N ILE A 294 3.74 6.42 7.00
CA ILE A 294 5.12 5.95 6.76
C ILE A 294 6.08 7.13 6.75
N LEU A 295 7.08 7.06 7.62
CA LEU A 295 8.20 7.98 7.70
C LEU A 295 9.49 7.26 7.31
N PHE A 296 10.38 7.96 6.62
CA PHE A 296 11.75 7.52 6.40
C PHE A 296 12.73 8.47 7.08
N THR A 297 13.78 7.90 7.65
CA THR A 297 14.94 8.65 8.13
C THR A 297 16.21 8.06 7.51
N ASP A 298 17.13 8.93 7.14
CA ASP A 298 18.45 8.54 6.66
C ASP A 298 19.48 8.77 7.75
N LEU A 299 20.22 7.72 8.10
CA LEU A 299 21.26 7.74 9.12
C LEU A 299 22.63 7.51 8.46
N SER A 300 23.66 8.20 8.97
CA SER A 300 25.04 7.81 8.67
C SER A 300 25.29 6.38 9.14
N GLN A 301 26.19 5.64 8.50
CA GLN A 301 26.52 4.28 8.93
C GLN A 301 26.98 4.18 10.40
N PRO A 302 27.90 5.06 10.89
CA PRO A 302 28.32 5.03 12.28
C PRO A 302 27.17 5.25 13.29
N LEU A 303 26.24 6.15 12.97
CA LEU A 303 25.07 6.36 13.83
C LEU A 303 24.15 5.14 13.81
N ALA A 304 23.88 4.58 12.63
CA ALA A 304 22.98 3.44 12.47
C ALA A 304 23.48 2.20 13.23
N GLU A 305 24.79 1.92 13.19
CA GLU A 305 25.42 0.79 13.87
C GLU A 305 25.27 0.84 15.40
N LYS A 306 25.11 2.05 15.97
CA LYS A 306 24.93 2.24 17.41
C LYS A 306 23.46 2.42 17.79
N LEU A 307 22.72 3.28 17.07
CA LEU A 307 21.36 3.65 17.42
C LEU A 307 20.37 2.50 17.21
N LEU A 308 20.47 1.74 16.10
CA LEU A 308 19.48 0.69 15.82
C LEU A 308 19.52 -0.46 16.85
N PRO A 309 20.69 -1.02 17.26
CA PRO A 309 20.73 -1.99 18.35
C PRO A 309 20.25 -1.43 19.68
N TYR A 310 20.55 -0.16 19.98
CA TYR A 310 20.10 0.50 21.20
C TYR A 310 18.57 0.58 21.27
N LEU A 311 17.91 1.00 20.17
CA LEU A 311 16.45 1.04 20.07
C LEU A 311 15.83 -0.35 20.15
N ALA A 312 16.43 -1.34 19.47
CA ALA A 312 15.98 -2.73 19.55
C ALA A 312 16.04 -3.28 20.98
N GLY A 313 17.10 -2.96 21.73
CA GLY A 313 17.23 -3.33 23.15
C GLY A 313 16.17 -2.71 24.06
N ARG A 314 15.50 -1.63 23.62
CA ARG A 314 14.35 -1.00 24.29
C ARG A 314 12.99 -1.46 23.77
N GLY A 315 12.97 -2.50 22.93
CA GLY A 315 11.75 -3.04 22.35
C GLY A 315 11.13 -2.17 21.25
N ILE A 316 11.93 -1.30 20.63
CA ILE A 316 11.54 -0.51 19.44
C ILE A 316 12.06 -1.23 18.21
N LYS A 317 11.13 -1.81 17.43
CA LYS A 317 11.47 -2.61 16.24
C LYS A 317 11.32 -1.78 14.97
N LEU A 318 12.34 -1.85 14.11
CA LEU A 318 12.45 -1.08 12.87
C LEU A 318 12.89 -1.97 11.70
N THR A 319 12.63 -1.53 10.49
CA THR A 319 13.28 -2.06 9.28
C THR A 319 14.22 -1.02 8.70
N SER A 320 15.35 -1.48 8.19
CA SER A 320 16.32 -0.60 7.54
C SER A 320 16.98 -1.29 6.35
N SER A 321 17.45 -0.48 5.41
CA SER A 321 18.20 -0.93 4.24
C SER A 321 19.39 -0.02 3.98
N ASN A 322 20.46 -0.59 3.39
CA ASN A 322 21.56 0.20 2.88
C ASN A 322 21.11 0.96 1.63
N TYR A 323 21.51 2.19 1.54
CA TYR A 323 21.22 3.05 0.41
C TYR A 323 22.48 3.82 0.01
N GLN A 324 22.73 3.94 -1.29
CA GLN A 324 23.83 4.76 -1.78
C GLN A 324 23.28 6.15 -2.12
N SER A 325 23.78 7.18 -1.46
CA SER A 325 23.46 8.56 -1.79
C SER A 325 24.65 9.24 -2.47
N SER A 326 24.43 10.43 -3.03
CA SER A 326 25.52 11.27 -3.56
C SER A 326 26.57 11.64 -2.50
N ASN A 327 26.19 11.62 -1.22
CA ASN A 327 27.04 11.96 -0.07
C ASN A 327 27.63 10.72 0.64
N GLY A 328 27.55 9.55 0.03
CA GLY A 328 28.08 8.30 0.59
C GLY A 328 26.99 7.28 0.99
N ALA A 329 27.44 6.20 1.60
CA ALA A 329 26.54 5.13 2.07
C ALA A 329 25.73 5.60 3.30
N ILE A 330 24.42 5.44 3.23
CA ILE A 330 23.49 5.74 4.32
C ILE A 330 22.68 4.50 4.67
N ARG A 331 22.15 4.49 5.90
CA ARG A 331 21.14 3.51 6.34
C ARG A 331 19.80 4.20 6.35
N ARG A 332 18.93 3.85 5.39
CA ARG A 332 17.54 4.30 5.38
C ARG A 332 16.71 3.45 6.31
N VAL A 333 16.05 4.08 7.26
CA VAL A 333 15.17 3.44 8.25
C VAL A 333 13.73 3.79 7.93
N ARG A 334 12.86 2.78 7.91
CA ARG A 334 11.43 2.95 7.73
C ARG A 334 10.72 2.82 9.08
N TRP A 335 9.86 3.78 9.37
CA TRP A 335 8.98 3.83 10.53
C TRP A 335 7.54 3.80 10.03
N VAL A 336 6.75 2.86 10.49
CA VAL A 336 5.35 2.73 10.10
C VAL A 336 4.47 2.84 11.33
N CYS A 337 3.63 3.87 11.40
CA CYS A 337 2.60 4.00 12.42
C CYS A 337 1.35 3.22 11.98
N HIS A 338 0.72 2.55 12.92
CA HIS A 338 -0.46 1.72 12.69
C HIS A 338 -1.24 1.58 14.01
N LEU A 339 -2.37 0.88 13.98
CA LEU A 339 -3.33 0.75 15.08
C LEU A 339 -2.69 0.38 16.44
N ASP A 340 -1.62 -0.41 16.45
CA ASP A 340 -0.93 -0.83 17.67
C ASP A 340 0.22 0.11 18.09
N ILE A 341 0.36 1.29 17.46
CA ILE A 341 1.30 2.33 17.85
C ILE A 341 0.56 3.49 18.48
N SER A 342 0.69 3.62 19.79
CA SER A 342 0.08 4.69 20.58
C SER A 342 0.92 5.98 20.61
N ARG A 343 0.35 7.09 21.10
CA ARG A 343 1.11 8.31 21.40
C ARG A 343 2.21 8.07 22.42
N ASP A 344 1.94 7.25 23.45
CA ASP A 344 2.94 6.89 24.45
C ASP A 344 4.12 6.14 23.81
N ASP A 345 3.89 5.33 22.78
CA ASP A 345 4.95 4.68 22.02
C ASP A 345 5.82 5.69 21.25
N ILE A 346 5.21 6.74 20.69
CA ILE A 346 5.94 7.84 20.06
C ILE A 346 6.80 8.59 21.07
N GLU A 347 6.23 8.98 22.22
CA GLU A 347 6.95 9.69 23.27
C GLU A 347 8.11 8.88 23.83
N ARG A 348 7.88 7.59 24.12
CA ARG A 348 8.95 6.67 24.58
C ARG A 348 10.04 6.49 23.52
N THR A 349 9.68 6.48 22.25
CA THR A 349 10.64 6.38 21.16
C THR A 349 11.52 7.63 21.07
N LEU A 350 10.92 8.82 21.13
CA LEU A 350 11.66 10.09 21.13
C LEU A 350 12.54 10.23 22.37
N GLN A 351 12.06 9.81 23.54
CA GLN A 351 12.85 9.76 24.77
C GLN A 351 14.06 8.83 24.61
N ALA A 352 13.88 7.63 24.06
CA ALA A 352 14.98 6.69 23.83
C ALA A 352 16.07 7.28 22.90
N VAL A 353 15.67 7.99 21.84
CA VAL A 353 16.61 8.69 20.96
C VAL A 353 17.36 9.80 21.71
N THR A 354 16.67 10.55 22.58
CA THR A 354 17.26 11.60 23.41
C THR A 354 18.30 11.05 24.38
N GLU A 355 17.96 9.96 25.10
CA GLU A 355 18.88 9.28 26.03
C GLU A 355 20.11 8.72 25.32
N PHE A 356 19.92 8.12 24.13
CA PHE A 356 21.02 7.65 23.30
C PHE A 356 21.98 8.79 22.96
N ALA A 357 21.45 9.91 22.47
CA ALA A 357 22.26 11.06 22.05
C ALA A 357 22.99 11.70 23.23
N ALA A 358 22.39 11.73 24.44
CA ALA A 358 23.04 12.24 25.67
C ALA A 358 24.23 11.36 26.10
N ALA A 359 24.12 10.05 25.88
CA ALA A 359 25.19 9.08 26.25
C ALA A 359 26.33 9.00 25.20
N ASN A 360 26.14 9.57 24.01
CA ASN A 360 27.09 9.52 22.88
C ASN A 360 27.55 10.92 22.40
N LYS A 361 27.70 11.84 23.36
CA LYS A 361 28.18 13.23 23.12
C LYS A 361 29.61 13.25 22.62
#